data_aae292a08336b8f9da05550869046434
#
_entry.id   aae292a08336b8f9da05550869046434
#
_cell.length_a   1.000
_cell.length_b   1.000
_cell.length_c   1.000
_cell.angle_alpha   90.00
_cell.angle_beta   90.00
_cell.angle_gamma   90.00
#
_symmetry.space_group_name_H-M   'P 1'
#
loop_
_entity.id
_entity.type
_entity.pdbx_description
1 polymer ?
#
loop_
_entity_poly.entity_id
_entity_poly.type
_entity_poly.pdbx_seq_one_letter_code
_entity_poly.pdbx_strand_id
1 'polypeptide(L)'
;MALDAGINIMPSELRTYDGVTHFLTQRFDRLGNEKIHIQTLAAMSPASNSYEDIFLTIRRLNLTYQDYEQQYLRTVFNIIARNVDDHNKNFSFCMNRNGEWRLSPAYDLTYSVAQTAPAYSNRHSLTVNGKNEDITRDDLEKIGKNNDIQDYSTLIDKVINAVSNFENYAKELNINKHFITNIKNDLKLKN
;
A
#
# COMPACT_ATOMS: atom_id res chain seq x y z
N MET A 1 -1.22 11.08 -3.94
CA MET A 1 -1.76 10.54 -2.65
C MET A 1 -0.71 9.75 -1.88
N ALA A 2 -0.13 8.64 -2.41
CA ALA A 2 0.84 7.84 -1.63
C ALA A 2 2.06 8.64 -1.20
N LEU A 3 2.65 9.46 -2.08
CA LEU A 3 3.76 10.38 -1.73
C LEU A 3 3.36 11.37 -0.64
N ASP A 4 2.17 11.95 -0.73
CA ASP A 4 1.69 12.95 0.26
C ASP A 4 1.37 12.29 1.61
N ALA A 5 0.97 11.02 1.59
CA ALA A 5 0.88 10.20 2.79
C ALA A 5 2.25 9.86 3.41
N GLY A 6 3.36 10.15 2.72
CA GLY A 6 4.72 9.85 3.17
C GLY A 6 5.18 8.42 2.87
N ILE A 7 4.50 7.73 1.98
CA ILE A 7 4.88 6.38 1.55
C ILE A 7 6.03 6.48 0.56
N ASN A 8 7.08 5.70 0.82
CA ASN A 8 8.20 5.56 -0.10
C ASN A 8 7.77 4.74 -1.33
N ILE A 9 7.67 5.40 -2.48
CA ILE A 9 7.37 4.81 -3.78
C ILE A 9 8.41 5.28 -4.81
N MET A 10 8.55 4.51 -5.90
CA MET A 10 9.43 4.92 -6.98
C MET A 10 8.79 6.02 -7.84
N PRO A 11 9.60 6.88 -8.48
CA PRO A 11 9.13 7.86 -9.45
C PRO A 11 8.27 7.18 -10.52
N SER A 12 7.11 7.78 -10.80
CA SER A 12 6.14 7.25 -11.75
C SER A 12 5.54 8.38 -12.56
N GLU A 13 5.19 8.11 -13.80
CA GLU A 13 4.59 9.06 -14.72
C GLU A 13 3.56 8.41 -15.63
N LEU A 14 2.67 9.24 -16.19
CA LEU A 14 1.81 8.84 -17.31
C LEU A 14 2.44 9.30 -18.61
N ARG A 15 2.48 8.42 -19.61
CA ARG A 15 3.00 8.72 -20.93
C ARG A 15 2.03 8.29 -22.02
N THR A 16 1.69 9.18 -22.93
CA THR A 16 0.76 8.88 -24.03
C THR A 16 1.53 8.63 -25.33
N TYR A 17 1.24 7.48 -25.96
CA TYR A 17 1.72 7.09 -27.28
C TYR A 17 0.52 6.69 -28.14
N ASP A 18 0.42 7.24 -29.34
CA ASP A 18 -0.66 6.94 -30.31
C ASP A 18 -2.07 7.00 -29.69
N GLY A 19 -2.30 7.97 -28.80
CA GLY A 19 -3.59 8.16 -28.12
C GLY A 19 -3.87 7.22 -26.94
N VAL A 20 -2.94 6.30 -26.62
CA VAL A 20 -3.04 5.40 -25.47
C VAL A 20 -2.13 5.89 -24.35
N THR A 21 -2.70 6.04 -23.15
CA THR A 21 -1.95 6.44 -21.96
C THR A 21 -1.42 5.22 -21.21
N HIS A 22 -0.13 5.23 -20.94
CA HIS A 22 0.59 4.19 -20.23
C HIS A 22 1.09 4.71 -18.88
N PHE A 23 1.03 3.87 -17.86
CA PHE A 23 1.66 4.10 -16.58
C PHE A 23 3.10 3.57 -16.62
N LEU A 24 4.07 4.42 -16.31
CA LEU A 24 5.47 4.06 -16.21
C LEU A 24 5.97 4.28 -14.79
N THR A 25 6.75 3.34 -14.29
CA THR A 25 7.42 3.48 -13.00
C THR A 25 8.85 3.00 -13.06
N GLN A 26 9.75 3.67 -12.34
CA GLN A 26 11.14 3.24 -12.22
C GLN A 26 11.20 1.94 -11.41
N ARG A 27 12.00 0.98 -11.86
CA ARG A 27 12.23 -0.26 -11.12
C ARG A 27 13.17 0.01 -9.93
N PHE A 28 12.77 -0.39 -8.74
CA PHE A 28 13.59 -0.29 -7.52
C PHE A 28 14.63 -1.41 -7.40
N ASP A 29 14.48 -2.48 -8.18
CA ASP A 29 15.38 -3.63 -8.19
C ASP A 29 16.52 -3.49 -9.21
N ARG A 30 16.72 -2.28 -9.75
CA ARG A 30 17.78 -1.96 -10.69
C ARG A 30 18.53 -0.71 -10.26
N LEU A 31 19.85 -0.80 -10.22
CA LEU A 31 20.76 0.33 -10.03
C LEU A 31 21.75 0.34 -11.18
N GLY A 32 21.44 1.11 -12.24
CA GLY A 32 22.14 0.99 -13.51
C GLY A 32 22.02 -0.42 -14.10
N ASN A 33 23.14 -1.09 -14.29
CA ASN A 33 23.19 -2.47 -14.79
C ASN A 33 23.11 -3.53 -13.67
N GLU A 34 23.11 -3.10 -12.40
CA GLU A 34 23.08 -4.02 -11.27
C GLU A 34 21.66 -4.44 -10.94
N LYS A 35 21.48 -5.71 -10.56
CA LYS A 35 20.24 -6.26 -10.05
C LYS A 35 20.31 -6.36 -8.53
N ILE A 36 19.31 -5.80 -7.85
CA ILE A 36 19.15 -5.95 -6.41
C ILE A 36 18.35 -7.22 -6.16
N HIS A 37 18.80 -8.04 -5.20
CA HIS A 37 18.05 -9.22 -4.79
C HIS A 37 16.75 -8.82 -4.11
N ILE A 38 15.63 -9.44 -4.52
CA ILE A 38 14.30 -9.17 -3.98
C ILE A 38 13.59 -10.48 -3.68
N GLN A 39 12.88 -10.51 -2.57
CA GLN A 39 11.89 -11.55 -2.29
C GLN A 39 10.58 -10.94 -1.85
N THR A 40 9.47 -11.46 -2.38
CA THR A 40 8.13 -11.11 -1.91
C THR A 40 7.83 -11.81 -0.60
N LEU A 41 6.88 -11.28 0.18
CA LEU A 41 6.37 -11.99 1.36
C LEU A 41 5.87 -13.39 0.99
N ALA A 42 5.20 -13.53 -0.16
CA ALA A 42 4.76 -14.84 -0.66
C ALA A 42 5.89 -15.84 -0.89
N ALA A 43 7.08 -15.36 -1.29
CA ALA A 43 8.26 -16.22 -1.47
C ALA A 43 8.93 -16.59 -0.14
N MET A 44 8.94 -15.65 0.83
CA MET A 44 9.56 -15.85 2.15
C MET A 44 8.67 -16.66 3.09
N SER A 45 7.35 -16.40 3.05
CA SER A 45 6.35 -16.99 3.94
C SER A 45 5.04 -17.21 3.17
N PRO A 46 4.93 -18.29 2.38
CA PRO A 46 3.78 -18.52 1.49
C PRO A 46 2.42 -18.57 2.19
N ALA A 47 2.38 -18.96 3.46
CA ALA A 47 1.16 -19.04 4.26
C ALA A 47 0.71 -17.70 4.85
N SER A 48 1.49 -16.63 4.65
CA SER A 48 1.14 -15.29 5.17
C SER A 48 -0.13 -14.75 4.51
N ASN A 49 -1.11 -14.37 5.32
CA ASN A 49 -2.41 -13.87 4.89
C ASN A 49 -2.91 -12.66 5.71
N SER A 50 -2.03 -12.04 6.49
CA SER A 50 -2.34 -10.89 7.34
C SER A 50 -1.26 -9.80 7.26
N TYR A 51 -1.62 -8.58 7.62
CA TYR A 51 -0.67 -7.50 7.80
C TYR A 51 0.26 -7.76 8.98
N GLU A 52 -0.20 -8.47 9.99
CA GLU A 52 0.60 -8.91 11.13
C GLU A 52 1.77 -9.83 10.69
N ASP A 53 1.56 -10.67 9.67
CA ASP A 53 2.62 -11.51 9.12
C ASP A 53 3.73 -10.68 8.43
N ILE A 54 3.39 -9.54 7.84
CA ILE A 54 4.38 -8.62 7.28
C ILE A 54 5.23 -8.05 8.41
N PHE A 55 4.62 -7.55 9.48
CA PHE A 55 5.34 -7.03 10.65
C PHE A 55 6.19 -8.10 11.33
N LEU A 56 5.70 -9.34 11.41
CA LEU A 56 6.48 -10.47 11.90
C LEU A 56 7.71 -10.72 11.02
N THR A 57 7.58 -10.60 9.71
CA THR A 57 8.69 -10.75 8.76
C THR A 57 9.71 -9.61 8.92
N ILE A 58 9.24 -8.36 9.05
CA ILE A 58 10.09 -7.19 9.34
C ILE A 58 10.91 -7.44 10.61
N ARG A 59 10.27 -7.97 11.67
CA ARG A 59 10.94 -8.30 12.94
C ARG A 59 11.98 -9.42 12.77
N ARG A 60 11.64 -10.48 12.04
CA ARG A 60 12.57 -11.61 11.78
C ARG A 60 13.79 -11.21 10.95
N LEU A 61 13.62 -10.25 10.05
CA LEU A 61 14.71 -9.69 9.25
C LEU A 61 15.49 -8.60 9.99
N ASN A 62 15.11 -8.26 11.23
CA ASN A 62 15.72 -7.23 12.07
C ASN A 62 15.80 -5.88 11.35
N LEU A 63 14.71 -5.46 10.70
CA LEU A 63 14.66 -4.21 9.96
C LEU A 63 14.54 -2.99 10.91
N THR A 64 14.74 -1.80 10.35
CA THR A 64 14.74 -0.56 11.12
C THR A 64 13.33 -0.11 11.51
N TYR A 65 13.22 0.78 12.50
CA TYR A 65 11.96 1.41 12.87
C TYR A 65 11.29 2.12 11.66
N GLN A 66 12.10 2.72 10.78
CA GLN A 66 11.59 3.36 9.57
C GLN A 66 10.85 2.36 8.64
N ASP A 67 11.32 1.10 8.57
CA ASP A 67 10.63 0.05 7.79
C ASP A 67 9.28 -0.32 8.41
N TYR A 68 9.18 -0.36 9.76
CA TYR A 68 7.91 -0.54 10.47
C TYR A 68 6.92 0.59 10.18
N GLU A 69 7.38 1.84 10.30
CA GLU A 69 6.55 3.01 10.02
C GLU A 69 6.08 3.03 8.56
N GLN A 70 6.97 2.76 7.61
CA GLN A 70 6.63 2.66 6.19
C GLN A 70 5.61 1.54 5.92
N GLN A 71 5.76 0.39 6.54
CA GLN A 71 4.78 -0.68 6.41
C GLN A 71 3.43 -0.29 7.02
N TYR A 72 3.43 0.39 8.15
CA TYR A 72 2.21 0.89 8.78
C TYR A 72 1.45 1.87 7.87
N LEU A 73 2.16 2.86 7.31
CA LEU A 73 1.58 3.81 6.34
C LEU A 73 0.94 3.09 5.14
N ARG A 74 1.58 2.04 4.62
CA ARG A 74 1.03 1.22 3.52
C ARG A 74 -0.21 0.46 3.93
N THR A 75 -0.22 -0.12 5.13
CA THR A 75 -1.39 -0.80 5.69
C THR A 75 -2.58 0.15 5.75
N VAL A 76 -2.40 1.31 6.39
CA VAL A 76 -3.44 2.33 6.50
C VAL A 76 -3.89 2.81 5.12
N PHE A 77 -2.95 3.06 4.21
CA PHE A 77 -3.27 3.54 2.86
C PHE A 77 -4.11 2.52 2.06
N ASN A 78 -3.72 1.24 2.08
CA ASN A 78 -4.48 0.20 1.37
C ASN A 78 -5.92 0.12 1.87
N ILE A 79 -6.12 0.21 3.18
CA ILE A 79 -7.48 0.17 3.79
C ILE A 79 -8.29 1.42 3.41
N ILE A 80 -7.72 2.62 3.60
CA ILE A 80 -8.43 3.88 3.38
C ILE A 80 -8.68 4.15 1.89
N ALA A 81 -7.70 3.87 1.02
CA ALA A 81 -7.77 4.08 -0.42
C ALA A 81 -8.44 2.92 -1.18
N ARG A 82 -8.89 1.88 -0.47
CA ARG A 82 -9.57 0.71 -1.06
C ARG A 82 -8.73 -0.04 -2.09
N ASN A 83 -7.46 -0.25 -1.79
CA ASN A 83 -6.64 -1.22 -2.49
C ASN A 83 -6.92 -2.62 -1.90
N VAL A 84 -7.95 -3.28 -2.38
CA VAL A 84 -8.40 -4.59 -1.85
C VAL A 84 -7.63 -5.78 -2.45
N ASP A 85 -6.83 -5.55 -3.48
CA ASP A 85 -5.93 -6.55 -4.07
C ASP A 85 -4.54 -6.53 -3.40
N ASP A 86 -4.53 -6.35 -2.11
CA ASP A 86 -3.37 -6.19 -1.23
C ASP A 86 -2.78 -7.54 -0.80
N HIS A 87 -2.59 -8.45 -1.76
CA HIS A 87 -2.08 -9.81 -1.49
C HIS A 87 -0.57 -9.84 -1.16
N ASN A 88 -0.11 -10.94 -0.60
CA ASN A 88 1.26 -11.11 -0.09
C ASN A 88 2.39 -11.02 -1.16
N LYS A 89 2.06 -10.98 -2.46
CA LYS A 89 3.04 -10.72 -3.53
C LYS A 89 3.33 -9.23 -3.72
N ASN A 90 2.47 -8.33 -3.16
CA ASN A 90 2.61 -6.88 -3.28
C ASN A 90 3.49 -6.28 -2.17
N PHE A 91 4.06 -7.13 -1.31
CA PHE A 91 5.03 -6.74 -0.27
C PHE A 91 6.35 -7.45 -0.50
N SER A 92 7.43 -6.68 -0.63
CA SER A 92 8.75 -7.22 -0.95
C SER A 92 9.83 -6.65 -0.04
N PHE A 93 10.90 -7.42 0.06
CA PHE A 93 12.11 -7.07 0.78
C PHE A 93 13.29 -7.12 -0.17
N CYS A 94 14.17 -6.12 -0.08
CA CYS A 94 15.39 -6.02 -0.86
C CYS A 94 16.58 -6.42 0.00
N MET A 95 17.54 -7.13 -0.57
CA MET A 95 18.78 -7.47 0.11
C MET A 95 19.96 -6.88 -0.66
N ASN A 96 20.84 -6.18 0.05
CA ASN A 96 22.09 -5.69 -0.52
C ASN A 96 23.16 -6.79 -0.61
N ARG A 97 24.33 -6.46 -1.16
CA ARG A 97 25.44 -7.42 -1.32
C ARG A 97 26.06 -7.89 0.00
N ASN A 98 25.82 -7.14 1.09
CA ASN A 98 26.30 -7.52 2.44
C ASN A 98 25.32 -8.44 3.17
N GLY A 99 24.18 -8.81 2.54
CA GLY A 99 23.15 -9.62 3.17
C GLY A 99 22.18 -8.82 4.06
N GLU A 100 22.24 -7.50 4.05
CA GLU A 100 21.34 -6.65 4.83
C GLU A 100 20.02 -6.46 4.12
N TRP A 101 18.93 -6.73 4.81
CA TRP A 101 17.57 -6.59 4.31
C TRP A 101 16.96 -5.23 4.63
N ARG A 102 16.05 -4.79 3.80
CA ARG A 102 15.18 -3.62 4.01
C ARG A 102 13.83 -3.83 3.33
N LEU A 103 12.82 -3.12 3.76
CA LEU A 103 11.55 -3.08 3.07
C LEU A 103 11.73 -2.42 1.69
N SER A 104 11.17 -2.99 0.62
CA SER A 104 11.21 -2.36 -0.71
C SER A 104 10.41 -1.05 -0.73
N PRO A 105 10.62 -0.13 -1.68
CA PRO A 105 9.60 0.85 -2.01
C PRO A 105 8.25 0.19 -2.27
N ALA A 106 7.15 0.89 -1.98
CA ALA A 106 5.81 0.37 -2.26
C ALA A 106 5.55 0.33 -3.78
N TYR A 107 4.79 -0.64 -4.20
CA TYR A 107 4.35 -0.80 -5.58
C TYR A 107 2.94 -1.39 -5.59
N ASP A 108 2.29 -1.34 -6.74
CA ASP A 108 0.93 -1.87 -6.94
C ASP A 108 -0.10 -1.25 -5.96
N LEU A 109 0.06 0.05 -5.68
CA LEU A 109 -0.89 0.83 -4.92
C LEU A 109 -1.97 1.35 -5.85
N THR A 110 -3.09 0.65 -5.92
CA THR A 110 -4.18 0.95 -6.85
C THR A 110 -5.55 0.85 -6.16
N TYR A 111 -6.52 1.60 -6.65
CA TYR A 111 -7.92 1.34 -6.32
C TYR A 111 -8.38 0.09 -7.07
N SER A 112 -8.83 -0.94 -6.35
CA SER A 112 -9.12 -2.25 -6.92
C SER A 112 -10.54 -2.80 -6.60
N VAL A 113 -11.46 -1.92 -6.18
CA VAL A 113 -12.85 -2.31 -5.96
C VAL A 113 -13.54 -2.56 -7.29
N ALA A 114 -14.07 -3.76 -7.48
CA ALA A 114 -14.80 -4.15 -8.66
C ALA A 114 -16.26 -3.70 -8.57
N GLN A 115 -16.65 -2.71 -9.38
CA GLN A 115 -17.98 -2.08 -9.34
C GLN A 115 -19.12 -3.02 -9.76
N THR A 116 -18.82 -4.03 -10.56
CA THR A 116 -19.81 -4.97 -11.11
C THR A 116 -19.73 -6.38 -10.52
N ALA A 117 -18.76 -6.62 -9.63
CA ALA A 117 -18.59 -7.92 -9.00
C ALA A 117 -19.45 -8.04 -7.73
N PRO A 118 -19.75 -9.26 -7.28
CA PRO A 118 -20.42 -9.47 -6.00
C PRO A 118 -19.64 -8.81 -4.83
N ALA A 119 -20.34 -8.32 -3.82
CA ALA A 119 -19.74 -7.57 -2.70
C ALA A 119 -18.57 -8.31 -2.01
N TYR A 120 -18.62 -9.64 -1.93
CA TYR A 120 -17.52 -10.43 -1.34
C TYR A 120 -16.20 -10.35 -2.13
N SER A 121 -16.23 -9.97 -3.41
CA SER A 121 -15.02 -9.77 -4.22
C SER A 121 -14.26 -8.49 -3.84
N ASN A 122 -14.87 -7.61 -3.05
CA ASN A 122 -14.32 -6.33 -2.63
C ASN A 122 -13.76 -6.37 -1.20
N ARG A 123 -13.40 -7.57 -0.73
CA ARG A 123 -12.69 -7.79 0.52
C ARG A 123 -11.18 -7.68 0.30
N HIS A 124 -10.47 -7.20 1.31
CA HIS A 124 -9.02 -7.20 1.32
C HIS A 124 -8.46 -8.63 1.21
N SER A 125 -7.36 -8.78 0.46
CA SER A 125 -6.67 -10.07 0.33
C SER A 125 -5.97 -10.45 1.63
N LEU A 126 -5.45 -9.46 2.38
CA LEU A 126 -4.88 -9.65 3.70
C LEU A 126 -5.87 -9.22 4.79
N THR A 127 -5.73 -9.81 5.97
CA THR A 127 -6.49 -9.44 7.15
C THR A 127 -5.76 -8.42 8.02
N VAL A 128 -6.53 -7.59 8.75
CA VAL A 128 -6.08 -6.76 9.88
C VAL A 128 -6.85 -7.22 11.11
N ASN A 129 -6.19 -7.67 12.16
CA ASN A 129 -6.81 -8.25 13.36
C ASN A 129 -7.82 -9.38 13.03
N GLY A 130 -7.53 -10.16 11.96
CA GLY A 130 -8.41 -11.26 11.49
C GLY A 130 -9.59 -10.80 10.62
N LYS A 131 -9.74 -9.51 10.33
CA LYS A 131 -10.80 -8.95 9.47
C LYS A 131 -10.24 -8.61 8.09
N ASN A 132 -10.99 -8.89 7.02
CA ASN A 132 -10.68 -8.47 5.65
C ASN A 132 -11.78 -7.56 5.05
N GLU A 133 -12.79 -7.26 5.83
CA GLU A 133 -13.84 -6.26 5.55
C GLU A 133 -14.19 -5.53 6.85
N ASP A 134 -14.88 -4.40 6.76
CA ASP A 134 -15.29 -3.58 7.92
C ASP A 134 -14.14 -3.28 8.90
N ILE A 135 -12.95 -3.09 8.34
CA ILE A 135 -11.77 -2.68 9.09
C ILE A 135 -11.98 -1.23 9.51
N THR A 136 -11.91 -0.97 10.81
CA THR A 136 -12.17 0.33 11.43
C THR A 136 -10.87 1.04 11.83
N ARG A 137 -10.98 2.31 12.23
CA ARG A 137 -9.86 3.06 12.82
C ARG A 137 -9.27 2.34 14.04
N ASP A 138 -10.11 1.78 14.91
CA ASP A 138 -9.66 1.04 16.09
C ASP A 138 -8.80 -0.18 15.71
N ASP A 139 -9.15 -0.86 14.60
CA ASP A 139 -8.34 -1.96 14.08
C ASP A 139 -6.97 -1.48 13.61
N LEU A 140 -6.90 -0.32 12.95
CA LEU A 140 -5.65 0.30 12.50
C LEU A 140 -4.81 0.79 13.69
N GLU A 141 -5.42 1.41 14.68
CA GLU A 141 -4.73 1.83 15.90
C GLU A 141 -4.18 0.63 16.68
N LYS A 142 -4.95 -0.47 16.75
CA LYS A 142 -4.52 -1.70 17.41
C LYS A 142 -3.29 -2.32 16.74
N ILE A 143 -3.25 -2.40 15.40
CA ILE A 143 -2.06 -2.93 14.71
C ILE A 143 -0.86 -2.00 14.87
N GLY A 144 -1.06 -0.68 14.89
CA GLY A 144 -0.02 0.30 15.18
C GLY A 144 0.56 0.11 16.57
N LYS A 145 -0.29 0.02 17.59
CA LYS A 145 0.09 -0.21 18.98
C LYS A 145 0.83 -1.54 19.17
N ASN A 146 0.35 -2.63 18.56
CA ASN A 146 0.94 -3.96 18.70
C ASN A 146 2.34 -4.07 18.04
N ASN A 147 2.69 -3.12 17.17
CA ASN A 147 3.98 -3.07 16.50
C ASN A 147 4.82 -1.85 16.91
N ASP A 148 4.51 -1.24 18.08
CA ASP A 148 5.26 -0.13 18.69
C ASP A 148 5.42 1.08 17.74
N ILE A 149 4.44 1.32 16.87
CA ILE A 149 4.43 2.48 15.99
C ILE A 149 4.15 3.73 16.82
N GLN A 150 5.08 4.67 16.82
CA GLN A 150 4.90 5.97 17.47
C GLN A 150 3.89 6.80 16.65
N ASP A 151 3.11 7.61 17.36
CA ASP A 151 2.16 8.54 16.73
C ASP A 151 1.22 7.90 15.68
N TYR A 152 0.90 6.60 15.84
CA TYR A 152 0.09 5.84 14.88
C TYR A 152 -1.22 6.55 14.52
N SER A 153 -1.88 7.22 15.47
CA SER A 153 -3.12 7.96 15.21
C SER A 153 -2.88 9.15 14.26
N THR A 154 -1.78 9.87 14.44
CA THR A 154 -1.36 10.98 13.55
C THR A 154 -1.02 10.46 12.14
N LEU A 155 -0.39 9.27 12.05
CA LEU A 155 -0.10 8.65 10.75
C LEU A 155 -1.38 8.23 10.02
N ILE A 156 -2.41 7.75 10.73
CA ILE A 156 -3.73 7.49 10.14
C ILE A 156 -4.31 8.79 9.57
N ASP A 157 -4.32 9.87 10.35
CA ASP A 157 -4.88 11.16 9.91
C ASP A 157 -4.11 11.72 8.70
N LYS A 158 -2.80 11.56 8.66
CA LYS A 158 -1.96 11.93 7.51
C LYS A 158 -2.40 11.19 6.23
N VAL A 159 -2.64 9.89 6.32
CA VAL A 159 -3.12 9.09 5.19
C VAL A 159 -4.54 9.51 4.78
N ILE A 160 -5.46 9.69 5.73
CA ILE A 160 -6.83 10.16 5.46
C ILE A 160 -6.78 11.51 4.71
N ASN A 161 -5.97 12.45 5.17
CA ASN A 161 -5.81 13.76 4.54
C ASN A 161 -5.29 13.64 3.10
N ALA A 162 -4.28 12.80 2.85
CA ALA A 162 -3.75 12.57 1.52
C ALA A 162 -4.78 11.92 0.58
N VAL A 163 -5.53 10.92 1.07
CA VAL A 163 -6.57 10.23 0.28
C VAL A 163 -7.79 11.12 0.05
N SER A 164 -8.15 12.00 0.99
CA SER A 164 -9.27 12.95 0.84
C SER A 164 -9.08 13.91 -0.33
N ASN A 165 -7.83 14.12 -0.75
CA ASN A 165 -7.47 14.93 -1.92
C ASN A 165 -7.68 14.21 -3.26
N PHE A 166 -8.18 12.98 -3.27
CA PHE A 166 -8.36 12.15 -4.47
C PHE A 166 -9.06 12.90 -5.61
N GLU A 167 -10.13 13.66 -5.31
CA GLU A 167 -10.89 14.37 -6.34
C GLU A 167 -10.04 15.40 -7.10
N ASN A 168 -9.11 16.09 -6.42
CA ASN A 168 -8.22 17.06 -7.04
C ASN A 168 -7.23 16.37 -8.00
N TYR A 169 -6.57 15.31 -7.54
CA TYR A 169 -5.66 14.52 -8.41
C TYR A 169 -6.39 13.93 -9.61
N ALA A 170 -7.60 13.41 -9.40
CA ALA A 170 -8.38 12.83 -10.48
C ALA A 170 -8.80 13.86 -11.53
N LYS A 171 -9.12 15.11 -11.11
CA LYS A 171 -9.41 16.21 -12.02
C LYS A 171 -8.19 16.66 -12.81
N GLU A 172 -7.02 16.76 -12.18
CA GLU A 172 -5.75 17.08 -12.85
C GLU A 172 -5.40 16.07 -13.95
N LEU A 173 -5.76 14.81 -13.74
CA LEU A 173 -5.55 13.72 -14.70
C LEU A 173 -6.71 13.54 -15.69
N ASN A 174 -7.71 14.44 -15.68
CA ASN A 174 -8.89 14.39 -16.55
C ASN A 174 -9.68 13.08 -16.44
N ILE A 175 -9.73 12.46 -15.26
CA ILE A 175 -10.53 11.25 -15.02
C ILE A 175 -12.02 11.60 -15.15
N ASN A 176 -12.79 10.71 -15.78
CA ASN A 176 -14.22 10.89 -15.98
C ASN A 176 -14.95 11.07 -14.63
N LYS A 177 -15.85 12.09 -14.56
CA LYS A 177 -16.60 12.44 -13.34
C LYS A 177 -17.35 11.27 -12.73
N HIS A 178 -17.89 10.37 -13.53
CA HIS A 178 -18.59 9.17 -13.04
C HIS A 178 -17.66 8.28 -12.21
N PHE A 179 -16.44 8.00 -12.70
CA PHE A 179 -15.45 7.23 -11.94
C PHE A 179 -15.00 7.96 -10.68
N ILE A 180 -14.80 9.29 -10.75
CA ILE A 180 -14.45 10.09 -9.58
C ILE A 180 -15.51 9.93 -8.48
N THR A 181 -16.79 10.02 -8.84
CA THR A 181 -17.90 9.89 -7.87
C THR A 181 -17.93 8.50 -7.25
N ASN A 182 -17.81 7.44 -8.06
CA ASN A 182 -17.85 6.07 -7.57
C ASN A 182 -16.68 5.78 -6.61
N ILE A 183 -15.46 6.08 -7.03
CA ILE A 183 -14.27 5.86 -6.20
C ILE A 183 -14.38 6.65 -4.88
N LYS A 184 -14.77 7.94 -4.95
CA LYS A 184 -14.92 8.77 -3.76
C LYS A 184 -15.90 8.22 -2.73
N ASN A 185 -16.99 7.58 -3.19
CA ASN A 185 -17.98 6.94 -2.31
C ASN A 185 -17.45 5.69 -1.61
N ASP A 186 -16.47 5.01 -2.23
CA ASP A 186 -15.89 3.78 -1.68
C ASP A 186 -14.73 4.04 -0.70
N LEU A 187 -14.12 5.25 -0.77
CA LEU A 187 -13.01 5.58 0.12
C LEU A 187 -13.44 5.58 1.60
N LYS A 188 -12.64 5.01 2.47
CA LYS A 188 -12.89 4.92 3.92
C LYS A 188 -12.36 6.15 4.68
N LEU A 189 -12.88 7.35 4.34
CA LEU A 189 -12.44 8.63 4.93
C LEU A 189 -13.03 8.92 6.32
N LYS A 190 -14.05 8.17 6.72
CA LYS A 190 -14.75 8.31 8.02
C LYS A 190 -14.61 6.99 8.78
N ASN A 191 -13.42 6.67 9.19
CA ASN A 191 -13.20 5.52 10.06
C ASN A 191 -13.02 5.96 11.51
#